data_0f7868be6e22baf112e92ece58c7c96d
#
_entry.id   0f7868be6e22baf112e92ece58c7c96d
#
_cell.length_a   1.000
_cell.length_b   1.000
_cell.length_c   1.000
_cell.angle_alpha   90.00
_cell.angle_beta   90.00
_cell.angle_gamma   90.00
#
_symmetry.space_group_name_H-M   'P 1'
#
loop_
_entity.id
_entity.type
_entity.pdbx_description
1 polymer ?
#
loop_
_entity_poly.entity_id
_entity_poly.type
_entity_poly.pdbx_seq_one_letter_code
_entity_poly.pdbx_strand_id
1 'polypeptide(L)'
;MTSSDRNRARRRRRALLLATCLSVPLAAQADTPAARTPLTHEKLWMMKRVGGPIVSPDGKWVLFPVIEPSYEPDKELNDLWVTAADGSTAPRRLMHTRSPAKGVAWSPDSRSLAFATKRDGDEVEEIYLLDLAGGGEARRLTSVSTGAANPQWRPDGKAILFESLVYPEAVDEEANRKIAAERKARRYNVRTYEHFPVRYWNQWLDDRRPTILVQSVEEGSAARDILAPTAFARSPGFDGAAQGESPVSLSAIWSPGGKEIVFVATTERWNAAFAHVGYRLYRMPAEGGAEPV
;
A
#
# COMPACT_ATOMS: atom_id res chain seq x y z
N MET A 1 -99.34 -18.36 7.91
CA MET A 1 -98.23 -17.71 7.21
C MET A 1 -97.08 -17.57 8.17
N THR A 2 -96.16 -18.42 8.04
CA THR A 2 -95.15 -18.74 9.02
C THR A 2 -93.92 -17.80 8.91
N SER A 3 -93.28 -17.60 10.06
CA SER A 3 -92.12 -16.76 10.39
C SER A 3 -90.88 -16.95 9.49
N SER A 4 -90.94 -17.72 8.44
CA SER A 4 -89.76 -18.12 7.63
C SER A 4 -89.45 -17.17 6.44
N ASP A 5 -90.36 -16.33 6.02
CA ASP A 5 -90.18 -15.54 4.80
C ASP A 5 -89.51 -14.14 5.02
N ARG A 6 -89.39 -13.69 6.23
CA ARG A 6 -88.80 -12.35 6.47
C ARG A 6 -87.23 -12.34 6.62
N ASN A 7 -86.62 -13.51 6.72
CA ASN A 7 -85.17 -13.61 6.85
C ASN A 7 -84.43 -13.79 5.55
N ARG A 8 -85.09 -14.12 4.44
CA ARG A 8 -84.47 -14.25 3.11
C ARG A 8 -84.29 -12.91 2.38
N ALA A 9 -85.17 -11.92 2.68
CA ALA A 9 -85.04 -10.60 2.06
C ALA A 9 -83.91 -9.71 2.64
N ARG A 10 -83.47 -9.95 3.90
CA ARG A 10 -82.38 -9.18 4.55
C ARG A 10 -80.98 -9.68 4.22
N ARG A 11 -80.81 -10.93 3.78
CA ARG A 11 -79.51 -11.47 3.37
C ARG A 11 -79.08 -11.11 1.94
N ARG A 12 -80.03 -10.76 1.07
CA ARG A 12 -79.70 -10.35 -0.33
C ARG A 12 -79.32 -8.89 -0.48
N ARG A 13 -79.54 -8.04 0.55
CA ARG A 13 -79.14 -6.61 0.48
C ARG A 13 -77.78 -6.32 1.13
N ARG A 14 -77.16 -7.32 1.76
CA ARG A 14 -75.78 -7.16 2.34
C ARG A 14 -74.66 -7.72 1.47
N ALA A 15 -74.98 -8.39 0.36
CA ALA A 15 -73.99 -8.98 -0.53
C ALA A 15 -73.70 -8.12 -1.77
N LEU A 16 -74.31 -6.93 -1.92
CA LEU A 16 -74.14 -6.08 -3.09
C LEU A 16 -73.45 -4.75 -2.78
N LEU A 17 -72.77 -4.64 -1.63
CA LEU A 17 -72.09 -3.40 -1.24
C LEU A 17 -70.57 -3.60 -0.95
N LEU A 18 -69.97 -4.72 -1.37
CA LEU A 18 -68.56 -5.02 -1.14
C LEU A 18 -67.71 -5.31 -2.40
N ALA A 19 -68.19 -4.87 -3.57
CA ALA A 19 -67.49 -5.13 -4.84
C ALA A 19 -67.11 -3.86 -5.62
N THR A 20 -67.07 -2.70 -4.96
CA THR A 20 -66.62 -1.44 -5.58
C THR A 20 -65.60 -0.75 -4.69
N CYS A 21 -64.46 -1.43 -4.46
CA CYS A 21 -63.31 -0.78 -3.82
C CYS A 21 -62.02 -1.22 -4.49
N LEU A 22 -61.34 -0.23 -4.98
CA LEU A 22 -59.92 -0.12 -5.28
C LEU A 22 -59.36 -0.92 -6.46
N SER A 23 -59.65 -0.47 -7.62
CA SER A 23 -58.59 -0.37 -8.64
C SER A 23 -57.89 0.99 -8.45
N VAL A 24 -57.01 1.09 -7.47
CA VAL A 24 -55.97 2.12 -7.47
C VAL A 24 -55.04 1.72 -8.59
N PRO A 25 -54.85 2.51 -9.64
CA PRO A 25 -53.80 2.24 -10.59
C PRO A 25 -52.51 2.38 -9.79
N LEU A 26 -51.77 1.27 -9.66
CA LEU A 26 -50.35 1.32 -9.28
C LEU A 26 -49.68 2.11 -10.40
N ALA A 27 -49.58 3.42 -10.22
CA ALA A 27 -48.75 4.25 -11.07
C ALA A 27 -47.35 3.69 -10.89
N ALA A 28 -46.90 2.88 -11.86
CA ALA A 28 -45.50 2.56 -11.99
C ALA A 28 -44.79 3.92 -12.04
N GLN A 29 -44.08 4.26 -10.97
CA GLN A 29 -43.13 5.36 -11.01
C GLN A 29 -42.14 4.96 -12.09
N ALA A 30 -42.33 5.50 -13.30
CA ALA A 30 -41.32 5.46 -14.32
C ALA A 30 -40.09 6.16 -13.68
N ASP A 31 -39.02 5.40 -13.40
CA ASP A 31 -37.73 5.97 -13.02
C ASP A 31 -37.41 7.03 -14.07
N THR A 32 -37.51 8.28 -13.67
CA THR A 32 -37.08 9.39 -14.52
C THR A 32 -35.60 9.13 -14.80
N PRO A 33 -35.21 8.92 -16.08
CA PRO A 33 -33.79 8.65 -16.36
C PRO A 33 -32.97 9.78 -15.78
N ALA A 34 -32.04 9.45 -14.90
CA ALA A 34 -31.14 10.42 -14.29
C ALA A 34 -30.56 11.29 -15.39
N ALA A 35 -30.75 12.60 -15.29
CA ALA A 35 -30.31 13.55 -16.30
C ALA A 35 -28.80 13.30 -16.59
N ARG A 36 -28.50 12.90 -17.82
CA ARG A 36 -27.12 12.66 -18.25
C ARG A 36 -26.37 13.97 -18.16
N THR A 37 -25.44 14.05 -17.24
CA THR A 37 -24.58 15.22 -17.11
C THR A 37 -23.41 15.10 -18.09
N PRO A 38 -23.15 16.10 -18.95
CA PRO A 38 -22.01 16.05 -19.86
C PRO A 38 -20.71 15.87 -19.08
N LEU A 39 -19.82 15.03 -19.61
CA LEU A 39 -18.47 14.89 -19.10
C LEU A 39 -17.66 16.11 -19.57
N THR A 40 -17.26 16.97 -18.62
CA THR A 40 -16.34 18.09 -18.87
C THR A 40 -14.93 17.68 -18.49
N HIS A 41 -13.91 18.41 -18.96
CA HIS A 41 -12.52 18.24 -18.56
C HIS A 41 -12.36 18.30 -17.03
N GLU A 42 -13.01 19.29 -16.40
CA GLU A 42 -13.00 19.45 -14.96
C GLU A 42 -13.57 18.24 -14.21
N LYS A 43 -14.75 17.75 -14.62
CA LYS A 43 -15.35 16.56 -14.01
C LYS A 43 -14.47 15.32 -14.15
N LEU A 44 -13.83 15.15 -15.32
CA LEU A 44 -12.92 14.06 -15.55
C LEU A 44 -11.66 14.18 -14.66
N TRP A 45 -11.10 15.38 -14.56
CA TRP A 45 -9.91 15.64 -13.75
C TRP A 45 -10.18 15.42 -12.26
N MET A 46 -11.30 15.95 -11.76
CA MET A 46 -11.68 15.89 -10.35
C MET A 46 -12.31 14.55 -9.93
N MET A 47 -12.36 13.58 -10.84
CA MET A 47 -12.86 12.25 -10.51
C MET A 47 -11.91 11.55 -9.54
N LYS A 48 -12.44 11.08 -8.41
CA LYS A 48 -11.67 10.27 -7.46
C LYS A 48 -11.16 9.00 -8.13
N ARG A 49 -9.93 8.65 -7.85
CA ARG A 49 -9.25 7.46 -8.40
C ARG A 49 -9.08 6.44 -7.31
N VAL A 50 -9.55 5.23 -7.57
CA VAL A 50 -9.39 4.09 -6.65
C VAL A 50 -8.22 3.26 -7.13
N GLY A 51 -7.27 2.98 -6.23
CA GLY A 51 -6.13 2.11 -6.52
C GLY A 51 -6.43 0.63 -6.32
N GLY A 52 -5.41 -0.21 -6.46
CA GLY A 52 -5.53 -1.66 -6.33
C GLY A 52 -5.99 -2.09 -4.94
N PRO A 53 -6.93 -3.05 -4.84
CA PRO A 53 -7.39 -3.58 -3.57
C PRO A 53 -6.35 -4.51 -2.93
N ILE A 54 -6.27 -4.48 -1.59
CA ILE A 54 -5.40 -5.34 -0.77
C ILE A 54 -6.28 -6.08 0.22
N VAL A 55 -6.44 -7.38 0.03
CA VAL A 55 -7.30 -8.23 0.86
C VAL A 55 -6.54 -8.65 2.12
N SER A 56 -7.22 -8.66 3.28
CA SER A 56 -6.65 -9.19 4.53
C SER A 56 -6.42 -10.70 4.46
N PRO A 57 -5.44 -11.26 5.17
CA PRO A 57 -5.18 -12.70 5.19
C PRO A 57 -6.38 -13.58 5.57
N ASP A 58 -7.27 -13.09 6.43
CA ASP A 58 -8.50 -13.79 6.82
C ASP A 58 -9.67 -13.63 5.81
N GLY A 59 -9.44 -12.86 4.73
CA GLY A 59 -10.42 -12.63 3.66
C GLY A 59 -11.61 -11.74 4.06
N LYS A 60 -11.60 -11.12 5.23
CA LYS A 60 -12.76 -10.35 5.73
C LYS A 60 -12.74 -8.88 5.37
N TRP A 61 -11.57 -8.31 5.10
CA TRP A 61 -11.37 -6.90 4.85
C TRP A 61 -10.69 -6.62 3.53
N VAL A 62 -11.05 -5.53 2.91
CA VAL A 62 -10.40 -5.00 1.71
C VAL A 62 -9.96 -3.58 1.98
N LEU A 63 -8.65 -3.33 1.82
CA LEU A 63 -8.06 -2.00 1.79
C LEU A 63 -7.94 -1.53 0.35
N PHE A 64 -8.09 -0.23 0.13
CA PHE A 64 -7.81 0.39 -1.16
C PHE A 64 -7.46 1.87 -0.98
N PRO A 65 -6.48 2.38 -1.72
CA PRO A 65 -6.18 3.80 -1.73
C PRO A 65 -7.22 4.56 -2.57
N VAL A 66 -7.55 5.77 -2.13
CA VAL A 66 -8.39 6.71 -2.89
C VAL A 66 -7.64 8.02 -3.02
N ILE A 67 -7.40 8.43 -4.26
CA ILE A 67 -6.82 9.72 -4.59
C ILE A 67 -7.95 10.69 -4.89
N GLU A 68 -8.00 11.78 -4.15
CA GLU A 68 -8.87 12.93 -4.43
C GLU A 68 -8.02 14.01 -5.12
N PRO A 69 -8.11 14.16 -6.44
CA PRO A 69 -7.27 15.09 -7.18
C PRO A 69 -7.63 16.55 -6.86
N SER A 70 -6.65 17.41 -6.97
CA SER A 70 -6.81 18.86 -6.84
C SER A 70 -6.08 19.58 -7.96
N TYR A 71 -6.52 20.78 -8.32
CA TYR A 71 -5.76 21.70 -9.16
C TYR A 71 -4.63 22.39 -8.40
N GLU A 72 -4.71 22.38 -7.08
CA GLU A 72 -3.65 22.88 -6.21
C GLU A 72 -2.77 21.69 -5.79
N PRO A 73 -1.48 21.66 -6.18
CA PRO A 73 -0.61 20.50 -5.98
C PRO A 73 -0.54 20.03 -4.51
N ASP A 74 -0.63 20.95 -3.57
CA ASP A 74 -0.50 20.64 -2.14
C ASP A 74 -1.81 20.19 -1.49
N LYS A 75 -2.91 20.12 -2.26
CA LYS A 75 -4.24 19.76 -1.77
C LYS A 75 -4.76 18.42 -2.32
N GLU A 76 -3.96 17.72 -3.08
CA GLU A 76 -4.29 16.33 -3.43
C GLU A 76 -4.26 15.46 -2.17
N LEU A 77 -5.31 14.66 -1.98
CA LEU A 77 -5.42 13.76 -0.83
C LEU A 77 -5.24 12.31 -1.28
N ASN A 78 -4.45 11.58 -0.51
CA ASN A 78 -4.18 10.17 -0.73
C ASN A 78 -4.59 9.38 0.51
N ASP A 79 -5.86 8.98 0.55
CA ASP A 79 -6.45 8.34 1.71
C ASP A 79 -6.46 6.81 1.55
N LEU A 80 -6.22 6.10 2.65
CA LEU A 80 -6.44 4.65 2.71
C LEU A 80 -7.84 4.37 3.27
N TRP A 81 -8.60 3.58 2.52
CA TRP A 81 -9.96 3.18 2.86
C TRP A 81 -10.05 1.69 3.15
N VAL A 82 -11.03 1.29 3.96
CA VAL A 82 -11.31 -0.10 4.30
C VAL A 82 -12.80 -0.38 4.21
N THR A 83 -13.14 -1.59 3.76
CA THR A 83 -14.52 -2.12 3.75
C THR A 83 -14.52 -3.61 4.07
N ALA A 84 -15.65 -4.14 4.51
CA ALA A 84 -15.82 -5.57 4.63
C ALA A 84 -15.87 -6.21 3.23
N ALA A 85 -15.21 -7.36 3.07
CA ALA A 85 -15.10 -8.04 1.78
C ALA A 85 -16.45 -8.59 1.27
N ASP A 86 -17.38 -8.85 2.17
CA ASP A 86 -18.76 -9.32 1.86
C ASP A 86 -19.74 -8.19 1.55
N GLY A 87 -19.29 -6.92 1.58
CA GLY A 87 -20.13 -5.76 1.34
C GLY A 87 -21.09 -5.39 2.49
N SER A 88 -20.98 -6.04 3.66
CA SER A 88 -21.85 -5.80 4.82
C SER A 88 -21.69 -4.42 5.44
N THR A 89 -20.56 -3.74 5.19
CA THR A 89 -20.29 -2.40 5.69
C THR A 89 -19.94 -1.44 4.56
N ALA A 90 -20.40 -0.20 4.69
CA ALA A 90 -19.97 0.86 3.78
C ALA A 90 -18.46 1.12 3.92
N PRO A 91 -17.77 1.46 2.81
CA PRO A 91 -16.38 1.87 2.87
C PRO A 91 -16.17 3.04 3.82
N ARG A 92 -15.16 2.95 4.68
CA ARG A 92 -14.78 4.03 5.57
C ARG A 92 -13.31 4.41 5.37
N ARG A 93 -13.02 5.69 5.51
CA ARG A 93 -11.65 6.19 5.49
C ARG A 93 -10.91 5.71 6.74
N LEU A 94 -9.77 5.09 6.55
CA LEU A 94 -8.94 4.58 7.63
C LEU A 94 -7.90 5.60 8.08
N MET A 95 -7.28 6.27 7.13
CA MET A 95 -6.27 7.30 7.39
C MET A 95 -6.47 8.47 6.44
N HIS A 96 -6.08 9.64 6.94
CA HIS A 96 -5.96 10.86 6.17
C HIS A 96 -4.50 11.31 6.24
N THR A 97 -3.79 11.25 5.12
CA THR A 97 -2.38 11.65 5.07
C THR A 97 -2.11 12.52 3.85
N ARG A 98 -1.25 13.53 4.02
CA ARG A 98 -0.75 14.31 2.88
C ARG A 98 0.18 13.48 2.01
N SER A 99 1.00 12.64 2.63
CA SER A 99 1.85 11.69 1.92
C SER A 99 1.15 10.34 1.80
N PRO A 100 1.10 9.75 0.61
CA PRO A 100 0.43 8.46 0.42
C PRO A 100 1.07 7.37 1.27
N ALA A 101 0.24 6.44 1.76
CA ALA A 101 0.73 5.19 2.32
C ALA A 101 1.17 4.29 1.16
N LYS A 102 2.44 3.90 1.15
CA LYS A 102 3.04 3.05 0.11
C LYS A 102 3.35 1.66 0.66
N GLY A 103 3.32 0.65 -0.20
CA GLY A 103 3.70 -0.70 0.17
C GLY A 103 2.87 -1.26 1.34
N VAL A 104 1.57 -0.98 1.39
CA VAL A 104 0.71 -1.38 2.52
C VAL A 104 0.65 -2.90 2.62
N ALA A 105 0.97 -3.43 3.80
CA ALA A 105 0.97 -4.86 4.09
C ALA A 105 0.15 -5.18 5.34
N TRP A 106 -0.71 -6.19 5.26
CA TRP A 106 -1.44 -6.74 6.40
C TRP A 106 -0.53 -7.58 7.28
N SER A 107 -0.73 -7.49 8.60
CA SER A 107 -0.17 -8.49 9.51
C SER A 107 -0.83 -9.87 9.29
N PRO A 108 -0.12 -10.97 9.57
CA PRO A 108 -0.65 -12.32 9.36
C PRO A 108 -1.96 -12.62 10.09
N ASP A 109 -2.20 -11.95 11.22
CA ASP A 109 -3.43 -12.06 12.02
C ASP A 109 -4.54 -11.10 11.58
N SER A 110 -4.35 -10.34 10.51
CA SER A 110 -5.30 -9.36 9.94
C SER A 110 -5.69 -8.21 10.90
N ARG A 111 -4.87 -7.94 11.93
CA ARG A 111 -5.18 -6.91 12.94
C ARG A 111 -4.41 -5.61 12.75
N SER A 112 -3.28 -5.66 12.07
CA SER A 112 -2.40 -4.51 11.92
C SER A 112 -1.99 -4.31 10.48
N LEU A 113 -1.59 -3.09 10.17
CA LEU A 113 -1.00 -2.71 8.87
C LEU A 113 0.41 -2.21 9.08
N ALA A 114 1.30 -2.53 8.14
CA ALA A 114 2.57 -1.85 7.96
C ALA A 114 2.55 -1.09 6.63
N PHE A 115 3.08 0.11 6.61
CA PHE A 115 3.16 0.93 5.39
C PHE A 115 4.29 1.95 5.49
N ALA A 116 4.82 2.34 4.34
CA ALA A 116 5.79 3.42 4.24
C ALA A 116 5.08 4.75 3.99
N THR A 117 5.45 5.77 4.73
CA THR A 117 4.96 7.14 4.53
C THR A 117 5.91 8.14 5.17
N LYS A 118 5.78 9.41 4.78
CA LYS A 118 6.48 10.52 5.41
C LYS A 118 5.47 11.37 6.18
N ARG A 119 5.64 11.48 7.48
CA ARG A 119 4.82 12.31 8.36
C ARG A 119 5.52 13.61 8.76
N ASP A 120 4.80 14.51 9.39
CA ASP A 120 5.36 15.75 9.93
C ASP A 120 6.50 15.42 10.91
N GLY A 121 7.68 16.02 10.67
CA GLY A 121 8.89 15.74 11.43
C GLY A 121 9.80 14.66 10.83
N ASP A 122 9.34 13.89 9.85
CA ASP A 122 10.21 12.96 9.14
C ASP A 122 11.01 13.66 8.03
N GLU A 123 12.28 13.33 7.89
CA GLU A 123 13.10 13.79 6.76
C GLU A 123 12.91 12.92 5.52
N VAL A 124 12.64 11.63 5.72
CA VAL A 124 12.49 10.59 4.70
C VAL A 124 11.25 9.73 4.97
N GLU A 125 10.89 8.86 4.05
CA GLU A 125 9.82 7.88 4.27
C GLU A 125 10.26 6.84 5.32
N GLU A 126 9.36 6.52 6.25
CA GLU A 126 9.58 5.54 7.32
C GLU A 126 8.44 4.53 7.35
N ILE A 127 8.70 3.36 7.93
CA ILE A 127 7.64 2.37 8.15
C ILE A 127 6.86 2.72 9.42
N TYR A 128 5.55 2.76 9.25
CA TYR A 128 4.57 2.94 10.31
C TYR A 128 3.72 1.69 10.50
N LEU A 129 3.33 1.43 11.73
CA LEU A 129 2.41 0.36 12.09
C LEU A 129 1.10 0.95 12.61
N LEU A 130 -0.02 0.46 12.11
CA LEU A 130 -1.37 0.85 12.54
C LEU A 130 -2.11 -0.38 13.06
N ASP A 131 -2.53 -0.34 14.33
CA ASP A 131 -3.43 -1.34 14.91
C ASP A 131 -4.88 -0.97 14.57
N LEU A 132 -5.57 -1.85 13.87
CA LEU A 132 -6.97 -1.63 13.47
C LEU A 132 -7.98 -1.89 14.59
N ALA A 133 -7.62 -2.68 15.59
CA ALA A 133 -8.48 -2.99 16.73
C ALA A 133 -8.41 -1.91 17.82
N GLY A 134 -7.24 -1.30 17.99
CA GLY A 134 -7.00 -0.31 19.03
C GLY A 134 -7.52 1.09 18.72
N GLY A 135 -7.88 1.38 17.47
CA GLY A 135 -8.39 2.69 17.05
C GLY A 135 -7.40 3.85 17.26
N GLY A 136 -6.12 3.54 17.50
CA GLY A 136 -5.06 4.51 17.76
C GLY A 136 -4.44 5.09 16.48
N GLU A 137 -3.51 6.03 16.67
CA GLU A 137 -2.69 6.54 15.59
C GLU A 137 -1.59 5.52 15.21
N ALA A 138 -1.16 5.59 13.95
CA ALA A 138 -0.04 4.77 13.52
C ALA A 138 1.24 5.19 14.22
N ARG A 139 1.96 4.23 14.79
CA ARG A 139 3.26 4.45 15.41
C ARG A 139 4.39 4.25 14.41
N ARG A 140 5.42 5.07 14.49
CA ARG A 140 6.64 4.92 13.70
C ARG A 140 7.41 3.68 14.18
N LEU A 141 7.81 2.82 13.26
CA LEU A 141 8.65 1.64 13.55
C LEU A 141 10.12 1.94 13.26
N THR A 142 10.41 2.48 12.09
CA THR A 142 11.80 2.65 11.61
C THR A 142 12.34 4.05 11.85
N SER A 143 13.66 4.16 11.87
CA SER A 143 14.40 5.41 11.90
C SER A 143 15.70 5.23 11.11
N VAL A 144 15.57 5.19 9.78
CA VAL A 144 16.69 5.00 8.85
C VAL A 144 16.94 6.28 8.06
N SER A 145 18.19 6.67 7.92
CA SER A 145 18.57 7.98 7.37
C SER A 145 18.32 8.16 5.88
N THR A 146 18.14 7.06 5.17
CA THR A 146 17.93 7.05 3.71
C THR A 146 16.54 6.59 3.29
N GLY A 147 15.65 6.37 4.27
CA GLY A 147 14.26 5.99 4.06
C GLY A 147 14.04 4.49 4.04
N ALA A 148 12.79 4.09 4.28
CA ALA A 148 12.33 2.71 4.32
C ALA A 148 11.14 2.53 3.38
N ALA A 149 11.12 1.43 2.65
CA ALA A 149 10.10 1.11 1.65
C ALA A 149 9.73 -0.38 1.67
N ASN A 150 8.60 -0.74 1.03
CA ASN A 150 8.18 -2.11 0.77
C ASN A 150 8.13 -3.00 2.01
N PRO A 151 7.43 -2.61 3.09
CA PRO A 151 7.35 -3.42 4.31
C PRO A 151 6.65 -4.76 4.06
N GLN A 152 7.18 -5.83 4.65
CA GLN A 152 6.63 -7.18 4.61
C GLN A 152 6.63 -7.76 6.02
N TRP A 153 5.49 -8.24 6.48
CA TRP A 153 5.39 -8.92 7.76
C TRP A 153 6.04 -10.31 7.70
N ARG A 154 6.84 -10.64 8.71
CA ARG A 154 7.25 -12.01 8.90
C ARG A 154 6.00 -12.88 9.18
N PRO A 155 5.93 -14.14 8.71
CA PRO A 155 4.75 -14.98 8.88
C PRO A 155 4.27 -15.19 10.33
N ASP A 156 5.14 -15.01 11.32
CA ASP A 156 4.80 -15.06 12.74
C ASP A 156 4.33 -13.72 13.34
N GLY A 157 4.30 -12.66 12.54
CA GLY A 157 3.89 -11.31 12.96
C GLY A 157 4.88 -10.56 13.85
N LYS A 158 6.09 -11.08 14.10
CA LYS A 158 7.03 -10.53 15.08
C LYS A 158 8.09 -9.60 14.49
N ALA A 159 8.20 -9.51 13.18
CA ALA A 159 9.18 -8.66 12.51
C ALA A 159 8.66 -8.13 11.18
N ILE A 160 9.25 -7.05 10.73
CA ILE A 160 9.07 -6.45 9.41
C ILE A 160 10.39 -6.56 8.67
N LEU A 161 10.30 -7.05 7.42
CA LEU A 161 11.32 -6.87 6.40
C LEU A 161 10.98 -5.61 5.62
N PHE A 162 11.99 -4.82 5.26
CA PHE A 162 11.81 -3.65 4.40
C PHE A 162 13.08 -3.39 3.59
N GLU A 163 12.94 -2.59 2.54
CA GLU A 163 14.04 -2.19 1.68
C GLU A 163 14.48 -0.75 1.99
N SER A 164 15.75 -0.47 1.79
CA SER A 164 16.33 0.88 1.85
C SER A 164 17.44 1.02 0.81
N LEU A 165 17.92 2.25 0.62
CA LEU A 165 19.10 2.56 -0.18
C LEU A 165 20.21 3.05 0.72
N VAL A 166 21.35 2.37 0.75
CA VAL A 166 22.48 2.70 1.62
C VAL A 166 23.69 3.15 0.81
N TYR A 167 24.52 4.01 1.41
CA TYR A 167 25.76 4.42 0.76
C TYR A 167 26.77 3.26 0.76
N PRO A 168 27.52 3.05 -0.33
CA PRO A 168 28.44 1.91 -0.45
C PRO A 168 29.50 1.84 0.62
N GLU A 169 29.89 3.00 1.17
CA GLU A 169 30.90 3.10 2.23
C GLU A 169 30.33 2.88 3.63
N ALA A 170 29.01 2.87 3.78
CA ALA A 170 28.35 2.68 5.06
C ALA A 170 28.47 1.21 5.50
N VAL A 171 28.98 0.99 6.70
CA VAL A 171 29.08 -0.34 7.31
C VAL A 171 27.89 -0.63 8.24
N ASP A 172 27.19 0.40 8.66
CA ASP A 172 26.00 0.38 9.52
C ASP A 172 25.17 1.65 9.33
N GLU A 173 24.04 1.74 10.03
CA GLU A 173 23.13 2.90 9.94
C GLU A 173 23.74 4.18 10.51
N GLU A 174 24.64 4.10 11.48
CA GLU A 174 25.33 5.29 12.01
C GLU A 174 26.25 5.91 10.95
N ALA A 175 27.05 5.09 10.28
CA ALA A 175 27.88 5.50 9.16
C ALA A 175 27.02 6.04 7.99
N ASN A 176 25.92 5.37 7.67
CA ASN A 176 24.99 5.78 6.63
C ASN A 176 24.40 7.17 6.92
N ARG A 177 23.98 7.41 8.15
CA ARG A 177 23.44 8.70 8.61
C ARG A 177 24.49 9.82 8.54
N LYS A 178 25.73 9.53 8.94
CA LYS A 178 26.84 10.48 8.84
C LYS A 178 27.08 10.90 7.40
N ILE A 179 27.18 9.93 6.48
CA ILE A 179 27.38 10.21 5.04
C ILE A 179 26.21 11.01 4.49
N ALA A 180 24.96 10.65 4.82
CA ALA A 180 23.77 11.37 4.41
C ALA A 180 23.80 12.84 4.87
N ALA A 181 24.14 13.08 6.13
CA ALA A 181 24.26 14.42 6.70
C ALA A 181 25.38 15.24 6.04
N GLU A 182 26.55 14.65 5.82
CA GLU A 182 27.67 15.29 5.13
C GLU A 182 27.30 15.67 3.70
N ARG A 183 26.61 14.78 2.96
CA ARG A 183 26.15 15.07 1.61
C ARG A 183 25.06 16.14 1.57
N LYS A 184 24.15 16.17 2.52
CA LYS A 184 23.12 17.21 2.67
C LYS A 184 23.73 18.59 2.96
N ALA A 185 24.83 18.63 3.72
CA ALA A 185 25.52 19.87 4.07
C ALA A 185 26.40 20.45 2.96
N ARG A 186 26.63 19.72 1.87
CA ARG A 186 27.45 20.19 0.74
C ARG A 186 26.83 21.44 0.10
N ARG A 187 27.69 22.42 -0.24
CA ARG A 187 27.28 23.66 -0.90
C ARG A 187 27.08 23.53 -2.42
N TYR A 188 27.32 22.35 -2.96
CA TYR A 188 27.24 22.06 -4.38
C TYR A 188 26.37 20.83 -4.61
N ASN A 189 25.65 20.82 -5.72
CA ASN A 189 24.84 19.69 -6.14
C ASN A 189 25.47 19.06 -7.38
N VAL A 190 26.53 18.31 -7.18
CA VAL A 190 27.24 17.58 -8.24
C VAL A 190 27.10 16.09 -8.02
N ARG A 191 26.80 15.37 -9.07
CA ARG A 191 26.82 13.91 -9.11
C ARG A 191 27.93 13.45 -10.05
N THR A 192 28.70 12.51 -9.60
CA THR A 192 29.74 11.85 -10.40
C THR A 192 29.32 10.42 -10.64
N TYR A 193 29.53 9.94 -11.85
CA TYR A 193 29.23 8.58 -12.26
C TYR A 193 30.45 7.94 -12.84
N GLU A 194 30.83 6.79 -12.34
CA GLU A 194 31.94 5.99 -12.86
C GLU A 194 31.45 4.99 -13.90
N HIS A 195 30.16 4.63 -13.84
CA HIS A 195 29.55 3.59 -14.66
C HIS A 195 28.11 3.94 -15.05
N PHE A 196 27.60 3.29 -16.08
CA PHE A 196 26.18 3.32 -16.43
C PHE A 196 25.37 2.31 -15.57
N PRO A 197 24.04 2.53 -15.42
CA PRO A 197 23.24 3.66 -15.89
C PRO A 197 23.38 4.89 -14.96
N VAL A 198 23.24 6.10 -15.53
CA VAL A 198 23.31 7.36 -14.76
C VAL A 198 21.92 7.90 -14.40
N ARG A 199 20.88 7.42 -15.09
CA ARG A 199 19.48 7.79 -14.82
C ARG A 199 18.54 6.63 -15.15
N TYR A 200 17.37 6.66 -14.51
CA TYR A 200 16.23 5.82 -14.82
C TYR A 200 15.08 6.73 -15.22
N TRP A 201 14.60 6.59 -16.47
CA TRP A 201 13.59 7.48 -17.06
C TRP A 201 13.96 8.97 -16.86
N ASN A 202 13.20 9.70 -16.03
CA ASN A 202 13.42 11.12 -15.71
C ASN A 202 14.13 11.35 -14.36
N GLN A 203 14.57 10.29 -13.67
CA GLN A 203 15.23 10.37 -12.37
C GLN A 203 16.71 10.10 -12.49
N TRP A 204 17.53 11.00 -11.95
CA TRP A 204 18.97 10.76 -11.78
C TRP A 204 19.19 9.72 -10.71
N LEU A 205 19.94 8.70 -11.01
CA LEU A 205 20.43 7.74 -10.04
C LEU A 205 21.54 8.36 -9.20
N ASP A 206 21.76 7.83 -8.04
CA ASP A 206 22.92 8.11 -7.21
C ASP A 206 23.73 6.82 -6.97
N ASP A 207 24.74 6.90 -6.14
CA ASP A 207 25.62 5.78 -5.85
C ASP A 207 25.10 4.88 -4.72
N ARG A 208 23.95 5.20 -4.10
CA ARG A 208 23.35 4.33 -3.09
C ARG A 208 22.94 3.00 -3.70
N ARG A 209 23.02 1.97 -2.89
CA ARG A 209 22.70 0.59 -3.26
C ARG A 209 21.49 0.09 -2.49
N PRO A 210 20.62 -0.72 -3.11
CA PRO A 210 19.51 -1.31 -2.41
C PRO A 210 20.01 -2.31 -1.36
N THR A 211 19.32 -2.33 -0.22
CA THR A 211 19.57 -3.31 0.83
C THR A 211 18.28 -3.80 1.45
N ILE A 212 18.38 -4.85 2.24
CA ILE A 212 17.30 -5.51 2.96
C ILE A 212 17.56 -5.39 4.46
N LEU A 213 16.59 -4.81 5.16
CA LEU A 213 16.63 -4.69 6.60
C LEU A 213 15.51 -5.50 7.25
N VAL A 214 15.77 -5.98 8.45
CA VAL A 214 14.80 -6.67 9.30
C VAL A 214 14.75 -5.97 10.65
N GLN A 215 13.54 -5.69 11.15
CA GLN A 215 13.32 -5.08 12.45
C GLN A 215 12.20 -5.79 13.20
N SER A 216 12.38 -6.06 14.50
CA SER A 216 11.30 -6.53 15.37
C SER A 216 10.20 -5.47 15.46
N VAL A 217 8.95 -5.89 15.61
CA VAL A 217 7.82 -4.97 15.85
C VAL A 217 7.77 -4.46 17.29
N GLU A 218 8.61 -4.99 18.18
CA GLU A 218 8.71 -4.54 19.56
C GLU A 218 9.24 -3.10 19.63
N GLU A 219 8.72 -2.36 20.59
CA GLU A 219 9.14 -0.97 20.79
C GLU A 219 10.62 -0.89 21.19
N GLY A 220 11.32 0.12 20.64
CA GLY A 220 12.74 0.31 20.90
C GLY A 220 13.69 -0.63 20.14
N SER A 221 13.17 -1.52 19.30
CA SER A 221 14.00 -2.36 18.43
C SER A 221 14.71 -1.53 17.36
N ALA A 222 15.90 -1.97 16.95
CA ALA A 222 16.66 -1.37 15.87
C ALA A 222 16.56 -2.21 14.59
N ALA A 223 16.60 -1.54 13.44
CA ALA A 223 16.73 -2.20 12.15
C ALA A 223 18.12 -2.83 12.01
N ARG A 224 18.15 -4.04 11.46
CA ARG A 224 19.40 -4.74 11.16
C ARG A 224 19.49 -4.94 9.65
N ASP A 225 20.52 -4.41 9.03
CA ASP A 225 20.85 -4.69 7.64
C ASP A 225 21.43 -6.10 7.52
N ILE A 226 20.80 -6.92 6.69
CA ILE A 226 21.21 -8.32 6.50
C ILE A 226 21.92 -8.56 5.18
N LEU A 227 21.84 -7.62 4.24
CA LEU A 227 22.36 -7.77 2.88
C LEU A 227 23.63 -6.93 2.65
N ALA A 228 23.68 -5.66 3.05
CA ALA A 228 24.82 -4.79 2.80
C ALA A 228 26.17 -5.34 3.36
N PRO A 229 26.21 -6.11 4.48
CA PRO A 229 27.46 -6.71 4.96
C PRO A 229 28.03 -7.80 4.05
N THR A 230 27.28 -8.34 3.08
CA THR A 230 27.69 -9.45 2.22
C THR A 230 28.67 -9.02 1.12
N ALA A 231 29.56 -9.91 0.68
CA ALA A 231 30.41 -9.68 -0.48
C ALA A 231 29.57 -9.53 -1.77
N PHE A 232 28.44 -10.23 -1.84
CA PHE A 232 27.47 -10.14 -2.92
C PHE A 232 26.96 -8.70 -3.12
N ALA A 233 26.44 -8.05 -2.08
CA ALA A 233 25.94 -6.67 -2.15
C ALA A 233 27.03 -5.63 -2.41
N ARG A 234 28.28 -5.96 -2.06
CA ARG A 234 29.45 -5.10 -2.31
C ARG A 234 30.03 -5.29 -3.71
N SER A 235 29.56 -6.29 -4.47
CA SER A 235 30.07 -6.49 -5.84
C SER A 235 29.75 -5.28 -6.71
N PRO A 236 30.68 -4.88 -7.61
CA PRO A 236 30.58 -3.64 -8.34
C PRO A 236 29.31 -3.50 -9.18
N GLY A 237 28.82 -4.59 -9.75
CA GLY A 237 27.62 -4.60 -10.60
C GLY A 237 26.31 -4.93 -9.85
N PHE A 238 26.33 -5.00 -8.52
CA PHE A 238 25.14 -5.31 -7.73
C PHE A 238 24.09 -4.22 -7.82
N ASP A 239 22.84 -4.63 -8.08
CA ASP A 239 21.66 -3.76 -8.02
C ASP A 239 20.35 -4.56 -7.99
N GLY A 240 19.25 -3.88 -7.67
CA GLY A 240 17.88 -4.39 -7.80
C GLY A 240 17.29 -4.13 -9.19
N ALA A 241 16.11 -4.67 -9.43
CA ALA A 241 15.32 -4.41 -10.62
C ALA A 241 14.50 -3.13 -10.47
N ALA A 242 14.22 -2.45 -11.59
CA ALA A 242 13.26 -1.37 -11.62
C ALA A 242 11.85 -1.91 -11.38
N GLN A 243 11.08 -1.28 -10.48
CA GLN A 243 9.71 -1.67 -10.18
C GLN A 243 8.80 -0.43 -10.14
N GLY A 244 7.85 -0.37 -11.05
CA GLY A 244 6.95 0.78 -11.17
C GLY A 244 7.72 2.08 -11.33
N GLU A 245 7.51 3.02 -10.42
CA GLU A 245 8.22 4.30 -10.39
C GLU A 245 9.57 4.24 -9.66
N SER A 246 9.84 3.15 -8.95
CA SER A 246 11.12 2.96 -8.26
C SER A 246 12.19 2.56 -9.25
N PRO A 247 13.32 3.29 -9.30
CA PRO A 247 14.44 2.92 -10.16
C PRO A 247 15.12 1.63 -9.74
N VAL A 248 15.00 1.27 -8.47
CA VAL A 248 15.69 0.12 -7.85
C VAL A 248 14.82 -0.49 -6.76
N SER A 249 14.59 -1.80 -6.82
CA SER A 249 13.97 -2.60 -5.78
C SER A 249 14.50 -4.03 -5.83
N LEU A 250 14.62 -4.67 -4.70
CA LEU A 250 14.99 -6.08 -4.59
C LEU A 250 13.77 -7.00 -4.60
N SER A 251 12.56 -6.44 -4.48
CA SER A 251 11.31 -7.21 -4.39
C SER A 251 11.39 -8.32 -3.33
N ALA A 252 11.97 -7.98 -2.18
CA ALA A 252 12.29 -8.94 -1.14
C ALA A 252 11.03 -9.45 -0.43
N ILE A 253 10.95 -10.76 -0.23
CA ILE A 253 9.84 -11.43 0.45
C ILE A 253 10.36 -12.48 1.44
N TRP A 254 9.55 -12.78 2.46
CA TRP A 254 9.80 -13.90 3.37
C TRP A 254 9.50 -15.24 2.71
N SER A 255 10.29 -16.26 3.02
CA SER A 255 9.87 -17.65 2.82
C SER A 255 8.65 -17.97 3.72
N PRO A 256 7.81 -18.96 3.38
CA PRO A 256 6.63 -19.30 4.18
C PRO A 256 6.93 -19.62 5.65
N GLY A 257 8.12 -20.12 5.93
CA GLY A 257 8.56 -20.41 7.30
C GLY A 257 9.21 -19.24 8.02
N GLY A 258 9.37 -18.08 7.37
CA GLY A 258 9.99 -16.89 7.97
C GLY A 258 11.48 -17.04 8.29
N LYS A 259 12.14 -18.10 7.83
CA LYS A 259 13.55 -18.39 8.10
C LYS A 259 14.50 -17.86 7.03
N GLU A 260 14.00 -17.67 5.84
CA GLU A 260 14.76 -17.19 4.69
C GLU A 260 14.05 -16.01 4.05
N ILE A 261 14.81 -15.20 3.35
CA ILE A 261 14.35 -14.10 2.51
C ILE A 261 14.76 -14.42 1.09
N VAL A 262 13.82 -14.24 0.16
CA VAL A 262 14.03 -14.39 -1.28
C VAL A 262 13.92 -13.02 -1.92
N PHE A 263 14.81 -12.69 -2.83
CA PHE A 263 14.84 -11.39 -3.50
C PHE A 263 15.37 -11.47 -4.92
N VAL A 264 15.13 -10.43 -5.70
CA VAL A 264 15.58 -10.31 -7.09
C VAL A 264 16.74 -9.33 -7.15
N ALA A 265 17.85 -9.74 -7.74
CA ALA A 265 19.01 -8.87 -7.93
C ALA A 265 19.78 -9.20 -9.20
N THR A 266 20.70 -8.32 -9.57
CA THR A 266 21.72 -8.51 -10.59
C THR A 266 23.09 -8.18 -10.02
N THR A 267 24.14 -8.76 -10.60
CA THR A 267 25.53 -8.35 -10.41
C THR A 267 26.13 -7.80 -11.70
N GLU A 268 25.27 -7.51 -12.68
CA GLU A 268 25.68 -7.12 -14.04
C GLU A 268 25.14 -5.73 -14.43
N ARG A 269 24.78 -4.88 -13.44
CA ARG A 269 24.20 -3.56 -13.72
C ARG A 269 24.99 -2.75 -14.75
N TRP A 270 26.30 -2.81 -14.70
CA TRP A 270 27.16 -2.04 -15.61
C TRP A 270 27.00 -2.42 -17.08
N ASN A 271 26.49 -3.61 -17.36
CA ASN A 271 26.21 -4.06 -18.71
C ASN A 271 24.97 -3.37 -19.33
N ALA A 272 24.16 -2.65 -18.52
CA ALA A 272 22.91 -2.04 -18.97
C ALA A 272 23.04 -1.06 -20.13
N ALA A 273 24.25 -0.49 -20.35
CA ALA A 273 24.53 0.37 -21.49
C ALA A 273 24.75 -0.39 -22.80
N PHE A 274 25.07 -1.69 -22.75
CA PHE A 274 25.57 -2.45 -23.89
C PHE A 274 24.78 -3.73 -24.15
N ALA A 275 24.13 -4.27 -23.13
CA ALA A 275 23.44 -5.55 -23.18
C ALA A 275 22.21 -5.57 -22.27
N HIS A 276 21.40 -6.58 -22.48
CA HIS A 276 20.31 -6.89 -21.54
C HIS A 276 20.91 -7.34 -20.19
N VAL A 277 20.44 -6.72 -19.09
CA VAL A 277 20.84 -7.10 -17.73
C VAL A 277 19.95 -8.23 -17.27
N GLY A 278 20.55 -9.37 -16.94
CA GLY A 278 19.86 -10.51 -16.34
C GLY A 278 19.63 -10.31 -14.86
N TYR A 279 18.38 -10.55 -14.41
CA TYR A 279 18.05 -10.59 -12.99
C TYR A 279 17.81 -12.02 -12.56
N ARG A 280 18.21 -12.36 -11.33
CA ARG A 280 18.08 -13.71 -10.77
C ARG A 280 17.43 -13.65 -9.41
N LEU A 281 16.81 -14.77 -9.02
CA LEU A 281 16.32 -14.98 -7.67
C LEU A 281 17.48 -15.42 -6.79
N TYR A 282 17.59 -14.81 -5.64
CA TYR A 282 18.53 -15.15 -4.58
C TYR A 282 17.76 -15.43 -3.30
N ARG A 283 18.36 -16.24 -2.44
CA ARG A 283 17.86 -16.47 -1.09
C ARG A 283 18.99 -16.35 -0.07
N MET A 284 18.62 -15.92 1.13
CA MET A 284 19.55 -15.85 2.26
C MET A 284 18.82 -16.10 3.58
N PRO A 285 19.53 -16.50 4.65
CA PRO A 285 18.93 -16.60 5.97
C PRO A 285 18.39 -15.25 6.44
N ALA A 286 17.21 -15.25 7.06
CA ALA A 286 16.58 -14.05 7.61
C ALA A 286 17.40 -13.40 8.74
N GLU A 287 18.23 -14.19 9.39
CA GLU A 287 19.17 -13.72 10.42
C GLU A 287 20.45 -13.09 9.82
N GLY A 288 20.60 -13.10 8.49
CA GLY A 288 21.83 -12.65 7.84
C GLY A 288 23.03 -13.57 8.13
N GLY A 289 24.23 -13.04 7.97
CA GLY A 289 25.47 -13.75 8.34
C GLY A 289 25.95 -14.79 7.33
N ALA A 290 25.29 -14.90 6.18
CA ALA A 290 25.70 -15.77 5.08
C ALA A 290 25.53 -15.04 3.74
N GLU A 291 26.31 -15.45 2.74
CA GLU A 291 26.18 -14.96 1.38
C GLU A 291 24.85 -15.46 0.75
N PRO A 292 24.17 -14.62 -0.06
CA PRO A 292 23.03 -15.06 -0.86
C PRO A 292 23.41 -16.13 -1.87
N VAL A 293 22.50 -17.10 -2.08
CA VAL A 293 22.66 -18.20 -3.04
C VAL A 293 21.51 -18.24 -4.03
#